data_7fc9ac341d53486891cf5c925ba68bf1
#
_entry.id   7fc9ac341d53486891cf5c925ba68bf1
#
_cell.length_a   1.000
_cell.length_b   1.000
_cell.length_c   1.000
_cell.angle_alpha   90.00
_cell.angle_beta   90.00
_cell.angle_gamma   90.00
#
_symmetry.space_group_name_H-M   'P 1'
#
loop_
_entity.id
_entity.type
_entity.pdbx_description
1 polymer ?
#
loop_
_entity_poly.entity_id
_entity_poly.type
_entity_poly.pdbx_seq_one_letter_code
_entity_poly.pdbx_strand_id
1 'polypeptide(L)'
;MVLKNIYKNFGSIEVLKDFNLTIADGEHVALMGKSGKGKTTILNIIMGFEKPDSGETDITKSISAVFQEDRLSEDFSAISNVCLLKKKQKTAREILDKLGIESEKRVNTMSGGQKRRVALARGLAKDAKLYIFDEALKGLDEKTKAIAMSVINEYTRGRSVLFVTHDINEAKEFADRIVEI
;
A
#
# COMPACT_ATOMS: atom_id res chain seq x y z
N MET A 1 2.94 1.68 15.31
CA MET A 1 3.31 2.95 14.62
C MET A 1 2.48 4.08 15.19
N VAL A 2 3.11 5.25 15.45
CA VAL A 2 2.43 6.43 16.01
C VAL A 2 2.83 7.69 15.25
N LEU A 3 1.84 8.49 14.89
CA LEU A 3 1.95 9.90 14.50
C LEU A 3 1.15 10.70 15.52
N LYS A 4 1.75 11.71 16.17
CA LYS A 4 1.11 12.48 17.23
C LYS A 4 1.32 13.98 17.02
N ASN A 5 0.21 14.72 17.03
CA ASN A 5 0.17 16.18 16.85
C ASN A 5 0.98 16.63 15.62
N ILE A 6 0.78 15.97 14.48
CA ILE A 6 1.53 16.25 13.25
C ILE A 6 0.98 17.50 12.59
N TYR A 7 1.91 18.44 12.33
CA TYR A 7 1.67 19.63 11.51
C TYR A 7 2.55 19.59 10.28
N LYS A 8 2.01 19.98 9.13
CA LYS A 8 2.75 20.09 7.88
C LYS A 8 2.20 21.19 7.00
N ASN A 9 3.09 22.10 6.59
CA ASN A 9 2.81 23.18 5.65
C ASN A 9 3.69 23.03 4.40
N PHE A 10 3.18 23.48 3.27
CA PHE A 10 3.94 23.71 2.04
C PHE A 10 3.78 25.18 1.64
N GLY A 11 4.79 25.99 1.97
CA GLY A 11 4.70 27.45 1.86
C GLY A 11 3.60 27.97 2.78
N SER A 12 2.60 28.64 2.23
CA SER A 12 1.45 29.20 2.97
C SER A 12 0.27 28.22 3.13
N ILE A 13 0.37 27.02 2.58
CA ILE A 13 -0.73 26.03 2.60
C ILE A 13 -0.52 25.08 3.77
N GLU A 14 -1.41 25.13 4.76
CA GLU A 14 -1.48 24.15 5.85
C GLU A 14 -2.16 22.87 5.32
N VAL A 15 -1.40 21.77 5.26
CA VAL A 15 -1.88 20.48 4.73
C VAL A 15 -2.26 19.53 5.85
N LEU A 16 -1.50 19.51 6.94
CA LEU A 16 -1.84 18.75 8.15
C LEU A 16 -1.82 19.67 9.35
N LYS A 17 -2.89 19.56 10.17
CA LYS A 17 -3.05 20.31 11.40
C LYS A 17 -3.47 19.39 12.53
N ASP A 18 -2.61 19.25 13.52
CA ASP A 18 -2.82 18.40 14.69
C ASP A 18 -3.26 16.96 14.33
N PHE A 19 -2.70 16.42 13.24
CA PHE A 19 -3.07 15.11 12.77
C PHE A 19 -2.49 14.02 13.66
N ASN A 20 -3.35 13.07 14.05
CA ASN A 20 -3.00 11.98 14.93
C ASN A 20 -3.40 10.64 14.28
N LEU A 21 -2.48 9.67 14.24
CA LEU A 21 -2.73 8.32 13.76
C LEU A 21 -1.89 7.31 14.54
N THR A 22 -2.54 6.34 15.13
CA THR A 22 -1.88 5.20 15.75
C THR A 22 -2.33 3.94 15.03
N ILE A 23 -1.40 3.04 14.71
CA ILE A 23 -1.69 1.70 14.20
C ILE A 23 -1.02 0.71 15.16
N ALA A 24 -1.83 -0.10 15.83
CA ALA A 24 -1.35 -1.16 16.73
C ALA A 24 -0.69 -2.29 15.93
N ASP A 25 0.09 -3.14 16.60
CA ASP A 25 0.69 -4.30 15.96
C ASP A 25 -0.41 -5.27 15.51
N GLY A 26 -0.38 -5.60 14.22
CA GLY A 26 -1.38 -6.47 13.58
C GLY A 26 -2.70 -5.77 13.21
N GLU A 27 -2.88 -4.48 13.52
CA GLU A 27 -4.09 -3.74 13.19
C GLU A 27 -4.11 -3.34 11.70
N HIS A 28 -5.27 -3.48 11.07
CA HIS A 28 -5.55 -2.97 9.74
C HIS A 28 -6.38 -1.68 9.84
N VAL A 29 -5.81 -0.57 9.37
CA VAL A 29 -6.46 0.75 9.39
C VAL A 29 -6.70 1.24 7.98
N ALA A 30 -7.91 1.69 7.69
CA ALA A 30 -8.21 2.41 6.47
C ALA A 30 -8.11 3.93 6.70
N LEU A 31 -7.35 4.62 5.86
CA LEU A 31 -7.29 6.08 5.82
C LEU A 31 -8.12 6.57 4.64
N MET A 32 -9.19 7.27 4.95
CA MET A 32 -10.11 7.83 3.98
C MET A 32 -10.06 9.37 3.97
N GLY A 33 -10.47 9.95 2.87
CA GLY A 33 -10.58 11.40 2.74
C GLY A 33 -10.61 11.83 1.28
N LYS A 34 -11.11 13.04 1.03
CA LYS A 34 -11.17 13.62 -0.32
C LYS A 34 -9.77 13.82 -0.89
N SER A 35 -9.67 13.90 -2.22
CA SER A 35 -8.41 14.27 -2.89
C SER A 35 -7.91 15.64 -2.38
N GLY A 36 -6.60 15.77 -2.20
CA GLY A 36 -5.96 17.00 -1.70
C GLY A 36 -5.98 17.18 -0.18
N LYS A 37 -6.58 16.28 0.60
CA LYS A 37 -6.66 16.38 2.07
C LYS A 37 -5.40 15.95 2.83
N GLY A 38 -4.29 15.68 2.14
CA GLY A 38 -3.02 15.36 2.83
C GLY A 38 -2.71 13.87 2.98
N LYS A 39 -3.52 12.94 2.43
CA LYS A 39 -3.23 11.50 2.52
C LYS A 39 -1.82 11.15 2.00
N THR A 40 -1.45 11.65 0.84
CA THR A 40 -0.11 11.46 0.27
C THR A 40 0.98 12.03 1.16
N THR A 41 0.73 13.18 1.81
CA THR A 41 1.67 13.78 2.76
C THR A 41 1.87 12.89 3.99
N ILE A 42 0.78 12.31 4.53
CA ILE A 42 0.85 11.34 5.62
C ILE A 42 1.67 10.13 5.21
N LEU A 43 1.41 9.55 4.03
CA LEU A 43 2.17 8.42 3.52
C LEU A 43 3.66 8.77 3.35
N ASN A 44 3.97 9.94 2.82
CA ASN A 44 5.34 10.39 2.66
C ASN A 44 6.06 10.56 4.00
N ILE A 45 5.36 11.06 5.03
CA ILE A 45 5.89 11.15 6.40
C ILE A 45 6.16 9.75 6.96
N ILE A 46 5.21 8.83 6.83
CA ILE A 46 5.36 7.44 7.30
C ILE A 46 6.54 6.74 6.59
N MET A 47 6.70 6.96 5.30
CA MET A 47 7.79 6.36 4.52
C MET A 47 9.14 7.10 4.68
N GLY A 48 9.17 8.23 5.37
CA GLY A 48 10.38 9.04 5.58
C GLY A 48 10.81 9.86 4.36
N PHE A 49 9.94 10.03 3.37
CA PHE A 49 10.19 10.89 2.20
C PHE A 49 9.93 12.37 2.51
N GLU A 50 9.15 12.64 3.55
CA GLU A 50 8.84 13.98 4.03
C GLU A 50 8.98 14.02 5.55
N LYS A 51 9.39 15.19 6.10
CA LYS A 51 9.43 15.40 7.54
C LYS A 51 8.24 16.28 7.95
N PRO A 52 7.57 15.99 9.07
CA PRO A 52 6.61 16.93 9.64
C PRO A 52 7.32 18.19 10.10
N ASP A 53 6.60 19.31 10.12
CA ASP A 53 7.12 20.58 10.64
C ASP A 53 7.16 20.57 12.17
N SER A 54 6.17 19.85 12.78
CA SER A 54 6.16 19.57 14.22
C SER A 54 5.35 18.31 14.51
N GLY A 55 5.46 17.81 15.74
CA GLY A 55 4.83 16.59 16.22
C GLY A 55 5.84 15.47 16.46
N GLU A 56 5.34 14.33 16.90
CA GLU A 56 6.15 13.16 17.23
C GLU A 56 5.80 12.00 16.28
N THR A 57 6.84 11.26 15.88
CA THR A 57 6.68 10.07 15.03
C THR A 57 7.42 8.89 15.62
N ASP A 58 6.72 7.74 15.77
CA ASP A 58 7.32 6.44 16.04
C ASP A 58 6.94 5.48 14.92
N ILE A 59 7.83 5.31 13.96
CA ILE A 59 7.58 4.59 12.72
C ILE A 59 8.59 3.46 12.56
N THR A 60 8.08 2.25 12.30
CA THR A 60 8.95 1.11 11.95
C THR A 60 9.70 1.38 10.65
N LYS A 61 10.97 0.95 10.59
CA LYS A 61 11.77 0.98 9.34
C LYS A 61 11.43 -0.16 8.38
N SER A 62 10.64 -1.14 8.82
CA SER A 62 10.24 -2.31 8.02
C SER A 62 8.89 -2.05 7.35
N ILE A 63 8.90 -1.29 6.25
CA ILE A 63 7.71 -0.90 5.50
C ILE A 63 7.74 -1.52 4.11
N SER A 64 6.59 -2.01 3.64
CA SER A 64 6.33 -2.30 2.24
C SER A 64 5.19 -1.43 1.74
N ALA A 65 5.35 -0.79 0.58
CA ALA A 65 4.33 0.08 0.01
C ALA A 65 3.97 -0.34 -1.42
N VAL A 66 2.67 -0.36 -1.70
CA VAL A 66 2.09 -0.41 -3.04
C VAL A 66 1.48 0.96 -3.31
N PHE A 67 2.04 1.67 -4.27
CA PHE A 67 1.62 3.03 -4.61
C PHE A 67 0.45 3.03 -5.59
N GLN A 68 -0.22 4.15 -5.73
CA GLN A 68 -1.26 4.35 -6.73
C GLN A 68 -0.74 4.10 -8.15
N GLU A 69 0.51 4.47 -8.43
CA GLU A 69 1.22 4.14 -9.67
C GLU A 69 1.92 2.78 -9.51
N ASP A 70 1.85 1.93 -10.54
CA ASP A 70 2.42 0.57 -10.46
C ASP A 70 3.95 0.54 -10.39
N ARG A 71 4.64 1.54 -10.98
CA ARG A 71 6.10 1.70 -10.96
C ARG A 71 6.83 0.41 -11.32
N LEU A 72 6.39 -0.26 -12.38
CA LEU A 72 6.97 -1.49 -12.88
C LEU A 72 8.01 -1.21 -13.97
N SER A 73 8.99 -2.11 -14.08
CA SER A 73 9.91 -2.15 -15.22
C SER A 73 9.22 -2.88 -16.36
N GLU A 74 8.81 -2.17 -17.39
CA GLU A 74 7.96 -2.71 -18.45
C GLU A 74 8.65 -3.76 -19.32
N ASP A 75 9.97 -3.69 -19.48
CA ASP A 75 10.76 -4.63 -20.28
C ASP A 75 11.00 -5.97 -19.55
N PHE A 76 10.70 -6.04 -18.26
CA PHE A 76 10.92 -7.22 -17.47
C PHE A 76 9.63 -8.06 -17.35
N SER A 77 9.81 -9.35 -17.05
CA SER A 77 8.69 -10.24 -16.72
C SER A 77 8.07 -9.90 -15.36
N ALA A 78 6.86 -10.41 -15.08
CA ALA A 78 6.21 -10.27 -13.79
C ALA A 78 7.10 -10.76 -12.65
N ILE A 79 7.65 -11.97 -12.78
CA ILE A 79 8.51 -12.55 -11.75
C ILE A 79 9.76 -11.70 -11.51
N SER A 80 10.39 -11.16 -12.57
CA SER A 80 11.55 -10.30 -12.44
C SER A 80 11.22 -9.02 -11.67
N ASN A 81 10.06 -8.40 -11.93
CA ASN A 81 9.59 -7.22 -11.19
C ASN A 81 9.37 -7.52 -9.70
N VAL A 82 8.84 -8.68 -9.35
CA VAL A 82 8.64 -9.09 -7.95
C VAL A 82 9.96 -9.42 -7.28
N CYS A 83 10.90 -10.07 -7.98
CA CYS A 83 12.19 -10.49 -7.43
C CYS A 83 13.23 -9.37 -7.32
N LEU A 84 13.00 -8.17 -7.89
CA LEU A 84 13.88 -7.00 -7.73
C LEU A 84 14.25 -6.71 -6.27
N LEU A 85 13.39 -7.07 -5.32
CA LEU A 85 13.60 -6.90 -3.88
C LEU A 85 14.35 -8.09 -3.22
N LYS A 86 15.13 -8.86 -3.97
CA LYS A 86 15.93 -10.02 -3.50
C LYS A 86 15.10 -11.12 -2.81
N LYS A 87 13.91 -11.41 -3.30
CA LYS A 87 13.01 -12.42 -2.73
C LYS A 87 13.24 -13.82 -3.30
N LYS A 88 12.83 -14.83 -2.52
CA LYS A 88 12.85 -16.22 -2.98
C LYS A 88 11.86 -16.33 -4.15
N GLN A 89 12.36 -16.76 -5.30
CA GLN A 89 11.59 -16.88 -6.53
C GLN A 89 10.32 -17.75 -6.36
N LYS A 90 10.39 -18.76 -5.48
CA LYS A 90 9.25 -19.62 -5.15
C LYS A 90 8.08 -18.80 -4.59
N THR A 91 8.31 -18.00 -3.54
CA THR A 91 7.26 -17.16 -2.93
C THR A 91 6.69 -16.15 -3.92
N ALA A 92 7.55 -15.55 -4.77
CA ALA A 92 7.11 -14.63 -5.80
C ALA A 92 6.15 -15.29 -6.82
N ARG A 93 6.46 -16.54 -7.27
CA ARG A 93 5.58 -17.32 -8.15
C ARG A 93 4.25 -17.63 -7.48
N GLU A 94 4.26 -18.10 -6.23
CA GLU A 94 3.04 -18.41 -5.47
C GLU A 94 2.10 -17.21 -5.37
N ILE A 95 2.64 -16.00 -5.12
CA ILE A 95 1.83 -14.77 -5.04
C ILE A 95 1.26 -14.42 -6.43
N LEU A 96 2.09 -14.48 -7.48
CA LEU A 96 1.65 -14.19 -8.85
C LEU A 96 0.56 -15.15 -9.31
N ASP A 97 0.72 -16.44 -9.05
CA ASP A 97 -0.25 -17.48 -9.39
C ASP A 97 -1.59 -17.24 -8.69
N LYS A 98 -1.59 -16.92 -7.38
CA LYS A 98 -2.80 -16.56 -6.62
C LYS A 98 -3.48 -15.32 -7.17
N LEU A 99 -2.72 -14.36 -7.66
CA LEU A 99 -3.23 -13.17 -8.32
C LEU A 99 -3.60 -13.38 -9.79
N GLY A 100 -3.50 -14.61 -10.32
CA GLY A 100 -3.83 -14.96 -11.70
C GLY A 100 -2.92 -14.31 -12.73
N ILE A 101 -1.62 -14.20 -12.42
CA ILE A 101 -0.59 -13.62 -13.29
C ILE A 101 0.41 -14.68 -13.70
N GLU A 102 0.60 -14.85 -15.00
CA GLU A 102 1.66 -15.67 -15.57
C GLU A 102 3.03 -15.06 -15.27
N SER A 103 3.86 -15.80 -14.54
CA SER A 103 5.12 -15.30 -13.97
C SER A 103 6.12 -14.79 -15.01
N GLU A 104 6.22 -15.45 -16.15
CA GLU A 104 7.21 -15.12 -17.20
C GLU A 104 6.69 -14.08 -18.21
N LYS A 105 5.40 -13.70 -18.14
CA LYS A 105 4.82 -12.71 -19.04
C LYS A 105 5.47 -11.35 -18.85
N ARG A 106 5.83 -10.69 -19.95
CA ARG A 106 6.43 -9.34 -19.92
C ARG A 106 5.38 -8.28 -19.57
N VAL A 107 5.76 -7.33 -18.71
CA VAL A 107 4.87 -6.30 -18.18
C VAL A 107 4.32 -5.38 -19.29
N ASN A 108 5.10 -5.06 -20.32
CA ASN A 108 4.65 -4.23 -21.43
C ASN A 108 3.50 -4.85 -22.27
N THR A 109 3.29 -6.19 -22.18
CA THR A 109 2.19 -6.89 -22.85
C THR A 109 0.94 -7.07 -21.96
N MET A 110 0.96 -6.54 -20.74
CA MET A 110 -0.10 -6.71 -19.77
C MET A 110 -1.15 -5.61 -19.84
N SER A 111 -2.40 -5.96 -19.51
CA SER A 111 -3.43 -4.96 -19.24
C SER A 111 -3.13 -4.17 -17.97
N GLY A 112 -3.76 -3.00 -17.78
CA GLY A 112 -3.62 -2.20 -16.55
C GLY A 112 -3.93 -2.99 -15.28
N GLY A 113 -5.00 -3.77 -15.27
CA GLY A 113 -5.35 -4.64 -14.14
C GLY A 113 -4.33 -5.76 -13.89
N GLN A 114 -3.67 -6.28 -14.93
CA GLN A 114 -2.58 -7.23 -14.76
C GLN A 114 -1.34 -6.55 -14.17
N LYS A 115 -0.96 -5.37 -14.67
CA LYS A 115 0.14 -4.56 -14.13
C LYS A 115 -0.11 -4.25 -12.64
N ARG A 116 -1.33 -3.84 -12.31
CA ARG A 116 -1.74 -3.57 -10.92
C ARG A 116 -1.50 -4.77 -10.01
N ARG A 117 -1.90 -5.97 -10.44
CA ARG A 117 -1.68 -7.21 -9.68
C ARG A 117 -0.20 -7.59 -9.55
N VAL A 118 0.64 -7.28 -10.53
CA VAL A 118 2.10 -7.46 -10.40
C VAL A 118 2.68 -6.49 -9.36
N ALA A 119 2.22 -5.23 -9.32
CA ALA A 119 2.63 -4.26 -8.30
C ALA A 119 2.22 -4.70 -6.89
N LEU A 120 1.01 -5.27 -6.73
CA LEU A 120 0.56 -5.91 -5.49
C LEU A 120 1.47 -7.08 -5.10
N ALA A 121 1.74 -8.00 -6.03
CA ALA A 121 2.64 -9.14 -5.79
C ALA A 121 4.01 -8.68 -5.30
N ARG A 122 4.59 -7.64 -5.93
CA ARG A 122 5.88 -7.07 -5.53
C ARG A 122 5.85 -6.52 -4.10
N GLY A 123 4.80 -5.81 -3.72
CA GLY A 123 4.63 -5.31 -2.36
C GLY A 123 4.49 -6.43 -1.34
N LEU A 124 3.64 -7.42 -1.62
CA LEU A 124 3.38 -8.56 -0.73
C LEU A 124 4.59 -9.50 -0.60
N ALA A 125 5.43 -9.61 -1.62
CA ALA A 125 6.62 -10.42 -1.56
C ALA A 125 7.66 -9.89 -0.55
N LYS A 126 7.59 -8.64 -0.11
CA LYS A 126 8.46 -8.09 0.93
C LYS A 126 7.91 -8.44 2.32
N ASP A 127 8.71 -9.12 3.15
CA ASP A 127 8.37 -9.28 4.56
C ASP A 127 8.54 -7.94 5.28
N ALA A 128 7.43 -7.37 5.74
CA ALA A 128 7.39 -6.07 6.39
C ALA A 128 6.55 -6.11 7.67
N LYS A 129 6.83 -5.20 8.61
CA LYS A 129 6.00 -5.02 9.81
C LYS A 129 4.77 -4.16 9.51
N LEU A 130 4.91 -3.21 8.59
CA LEU A 130 3.83 -2.34 8.12
C LEU A 130 3.72 -2.43 6.60
N TYR A 131 2.52 -2.76 6.13
CA TYR A 131 2.17 -2.69 4.71
C TYR A 131 1.32 -1.44 4.45
N ILE A 132 1.62 -0.75 3.37
CA ILE A 132 0.88 0.43 2.91
C ILE A 132 0.31 0.12 1.53
N PHE A 133 -1.00 0.29 1.36
CA PHE A 133 -1.71 0.14 0.10
C PHE A 133 -2.37 1.46 -0.25
N ASP A 134 -1.81 2.19 -1.21
CA ASP A 134 -2.33 3.48 -1.67
C ASP A 134 -3.18 3.28 -2.93
N GLU A 135 -4.50 3.32 -2.77
CA GLU A 135 -5.50 3.04 -3.83
C GLU A 135 -5.17 1.75 -4.61
N ALA A 136 -4.70 0.73 -3.89
CA ALA A 136 -4.07 -0.44 -4.48
C ALA A 136 -5.01 -1.34 -5.30
N LEU A 137 -6.32 -1.22 -5.15
CA LEU A 137 -7.33 -2.01 -5.87
C LEU A 137 -7.99 -1.23 -7.01
N LYS A 138 -7.61 0.04 -7.21
CA LYS A 138 -8.17 0.89 -8.24
C LYS A 138 -7.96 0.31 -9.64
N GLY A 139 -9.01 0.31 -10.44
CA GLY A 139 -8.98 -0.18 -11.83
C GLY A 139 -9.10 -1.70 -11.97
N LEU A 140 -9.32 -2.43 -10.88
CA LEU A 140 -9.69 -3.84 -10.90
C LEU A 140 -11.22 -3.99 -10.94
N ASP A 141 -11.71 -5.00 -11.65
CA ASP A 141 -13.11 -5.42 -11.58
C ASP A 141 -13.41 -6.11 -10.24
N GLU A 142 -14.69 -6.18 -9.84
CA GLU A 142 -15.09 -6.69 -8.52
C GLU A 142 -14.59 -8.12 -8.23
N LYS A 143 -14.60 -9.02 -9.22
CA LYS A 143 -14.10 -10.39 -9.06
C LYS A 143 -12.59 -10.38 -8.77
N THR A 144 -11.85 -9.58 -9.53
CA THR A 144 -10.41 -9.45 -9.37
C THR A 144 -10.05 -8.74 -8.07
N LYS A 145 -10.83 -7.74 -7.63
CA LYS A 145 -10.68 -7.10 -6.31
C LYS A 145 -10.82 -8.12 -5.19
N ALA A 146 -11.88 -8.94 -5.20
CA ALA A 146 -12.09 -9.95 -4.16
C ALA A 146 -10.91 -10.93 -4.04
N ILE A 147 -10.36 -11.38 -5.19
CA ILE A 147 -9.16 -12.22 -5.21
C ILE A 147 -7.96 -11.46 -4.60
N ALA A 148 -7.72 -10.22 -5.04
CA ALA A 148 -6.61 -9.42 -4.56
C ALA A 148 -6.70 -9.16 -3.04
N MET A 149 -7.89 -8.85 -2.51
CA MET A 149 -8.14 -8.66 -1.08
C MET A 149 -7.87 -9.94 -0.29
N SER A 150 -8.32 -11.09 -0.78
CA SER A 150 -8.04 -12.39 -0.15
C SER A 150 -6.52 -12.65 -0.07
N VAL A 151 -5.78 -12.38 -1.14
CA VAL A 151 -4.32 -12.55 -1.17
C VAL A 151 -3.64 -11.53 -0.23
N ILE A 152 -4.08 -10.27 -0.22
CA ILE A 152 -3.55 -9.26 0.71
C ILE A 152 -3.75 -9.75 2.16
N ASN A 153 -4.96 -10.15 2.54
CA ASN A 153 -5.26 -10.63 3.90
C ASN A 153 -4.41 -11.84 4.29
N GLU A 154 -4.17 -12.76 3.36
CA GLU A 154 -3.33 -13.93 3.63
C GLU A 154 -1.88 -13.54 3.93
N TYR A 155 -1.28 -12.67 3.10
CA TYR A 155 0.14 -12.32 3.19
C TYR A 155 0.44 -11.23 4.23
N THR A 156 -0.59 -10.52 4.71
CA THR A 156 -0.44 -9.52 5.78
C THR A 156 -0.94 -10.00 7.14
N ARG A 157 -1.29 -11.29 7.27
CA ARG A 157 -1.79 -11.85 8.53
C ARG A 157 -0.82 -11.60 9.69
N GLY A 158 -1.32 -10.96 10.77
CA GLY A 158 -0.52 -10.59 11.94
C GLY A 158 0.47 -9.45 11.68
N ARG A 159 0.34 -8.73 10.59
CA ARG A 159 1.10 -7.53 10.25
C ARG A 159 0.20 -6.31 10.27
N SER A 160 0.76 -5.16 10.59
CA SER A 160 0.00 -3.91 10.52
C SER A 160 -0.19 -3.47 9.08
N VAL A 161 -1.37 -2.91 8.77
CA VAL A 161 -1.71 -2.42 7.43
C VAL A 161 -2.30 -1.03 7.52
N LEU A 162 -1.83 -0.15 6.63
CA LEU A 162 -2.48 1.13 6.31
C LEU A 162 -3.02 1.06 4.89
N PHE A 163 -4.34 1.05 4.75
CA PHE A 163 -5.04 0.97 3.48
C PHE A 163 -5.66 2.33 3.15
N VAL A 164 -5.16 2.98 2.10
CA VAL A 164 -5.69 4.26 1.64
C VAL A 164 -6.66 4.01 0.50
N THR A 165 -7.91 4.38 0.70
CA THR A 165 -8.96 4.24 -0.32
C THR A 165 -9.98 5.36 -0.18
N HIS A 166 -10.73 5.62 -1.25
CA HIS A 166 -11.91 6.46 -1.25
C HIS A 166 -13.21 5.63 -1.31
N ASP A 167 -13.11 4.30 -1.43
CA ASP A 167 -14.24 3.39 -1.44
C ASP A 167 -14.54 2.88 -0.02
N ILE A 168 -15.72 3.25 0.49
CA ILE A 168 -16.16 2.88 1.85
C ILE A 168 -16.36 1.36 2.00
N ASN A 169 -16.72 0.66 0.91
CA ASN A 169 -16.92 -0.79 0.96
C ASN A 169 -15.58 -1.50 1.09
N GLU A 170 -14.56 -1.09 0.32
CA GLU A 170 -13.19 -1.57 0.47
C GLU A 170 -12.69 -1.33 1.92
N ALA A 171 -12.90 -0.12 2.46
CA ALA A 171 -12.48 0.21 3.82
C ALA A 171 -13.16 -0.67 4.88
N LYS A 172 -14.47 -0.90 4.78
CA LYS A 172 -15.23 -1.73 5.72
C LYS A 172 -14.90 -3.22 5.65
N GLU A 173 -14.57 -3.71 4.45
CA GLU A 173 -14.23 -5.11 4.25
C GLU A 173 -12.83 -5.45 4.74
N PHE A 174 -11.91 -4.48 4.67
CA PHE A 174 -10.49 -4.72 4.88
C PHE A 174 -9.96 -4.28 6.25
N ALA A 175 -10.51 -3.20 6.83
CA ALA A 175 -9.93 -2.56 8.00
C ALA A 175 -10.72 -2.82 9.28
N ASP A 176 -9.98 -2.98 10.38
CA ASP A 176 -10.54 -3.02 11.73
C ASP A 176 -11.11 -1.66 12.14
N ARG A 177 -10.54 -0.58 11.57
CA ARG A 177 -10.89 0.80 11.89
C ARG A 177 -10.69 1.73 10.69
N ILE A 178 -11.58 2.69 10.55
CA ILE A 178 -11.51 3.76 9.54
C ILE A 178 -11.12 5.07 10.21
N VAL A 179 -10.16 5.78 9.61
CA VAL A 179 -9.74 7.13 9.99
C VAL A 179 -10.03 8.06 8.81
N GLU A 180 -10.73 9.15 9.08
CA GLU A 180 -11.03 10.18 8.08
C GLU A 180 -10.13 11.41 8.26
N ILE A 181 -9.74 12.04 7.13
CA ILE A 181 -8.94 13.27 7.08
C ILE A 181 -9.61 14.35 6.22
#